data_ff9d10988519ffc0e7bade823175f544
#
_entry.id   ff9d10988519ffc0e7bade823175f544
#
_cell.length_a   1.000
_cell.length_b   1.000
_cell.length_c   1.000
_cell.angle_alpha   90.00
_cell.angle_beta   90.00
_cell.angle_gamma   90.00
#
_symmetry.space_group_name_H-M   'P 1'
#
loop_
_entity.id
_entity.type
_entity.pdbx_description
1 polymer ?
#
loop_
_entity_poly.entity_id
_entity_poly.type
_entity_poly.pdbx_seq_one_letter_code
_entity_poly.pdbx_strand_id
1 'polypeptide(L)'
;MRIKINNPEELSRIIKNITNEILINPITGITTDSRDCEPGDLYIALLGERSNGHHYLSEVDNMNASSVLISEQSPNQELKAQQIIVEDTRKTLGMIANKWRNNFDLPVIAITGSNGKTSTKELLYHVLKNNFNVHATEGNYNTSIGVPLSLLTINKDHNISIVEMGANQPGDIKYLCEIADPTHGLITNISPAHLEGFQSIEKITETKGALFHHLRDGISFVNYADNRVKSINQNGEKVTYGLNAECDYPADIHHDEDGSIVLTIDAKEIITKSKNLSFAKNIIAVSAVCTTLRIDWKILQERILTFNSPRGRCKVLTYNSITVIDDTYNANLDSCIAAIDYLIAFSGAGRNILVLGDMLELGGASIKQHEKLGLKCSQANVDAVFTIGNETLSTQSSINGIPINLHYNNPNELIKSLKSHLQENDKILFKGSRGMKMEKIISGVFEA
;
A
#
# COMPACT_ATOMS: atom_id res chain seq x y z
N MET A 1 -6.38 14.03 7.85
CA MET A 1 -6.92 12.97 8.75
C MET A 1 -6.81 13.44 10.19
N ARG A 2 -7.92 13.48 10.89
CA ARG A 2 -8.01 13.74 12.32
C ARG A 2 -8.14 12.43 13.09
N ILE A 3 -7.36 12.26 14.14
CA ILE A 3 -7.42 11.11 15.05
C ILE A 3 -8.11 11.55 16.33
N LYS A 4 -9.23 10.92 16.68
CA LYS A 4 -9.89 11.13 17.97
C LYS A 4 -9.11 10.41 19.07
N ILE A 5 -8.83 11.09 20.17
CA ILE A 5 -8.08 10.53 21.29
C ILE A 5 -9.06 10.01 22.36
N ASN A 6 -8.96 8.72 22.63
CA ASN A 6 -9.83 8.05 23.62
C ASN A 6 -9.30 8.11 25.06
N ASN A 7 -8.01 8.42 25.24
CA ASN A 7 -7.36 8.57 26.54
C ASN A 7 -6.50 9.84 26.58
N PRO A 8 -7.10 11.03 26.80
CA PRO A 8 -6.38 12.30 26.81
C PRO A 8 -5.33 12.41 27.92
N GLU A 9 -5.56 11.78 29.07
CA GLU A 9 -4.62 11.81 30.21
C GLU A 9 -3.32 11.09 29.86
N GLU A 10 -3.42 9.91 29.25
CA GLU A 10 -2.25 9.15 28.81
C GLU A 10 -1.49 9.88 27.70
N LEU A 11 -2.18 10.48 26.74
CA LEU A 11 -1.54 11.29 25.70
C LEU A 11 -0.80 12.48 26.33
N SER A 12 -1.41 13.17 27.29
CA SER A 12 -0.79 14.29 28.00
C SER A 12 0.49 13.85 28.73
N ARG A 13 0.47 12.68 29.38
CA ARG A 13 1.62 12.09 30.04
C ARG A 13 2.75 11.78 29.04
N ILE A 14 2.42 11.22 27.87
CA ILE A 14 3.37 10.92 26.81
C ILE A 14 4.01 12.20 26.28
N ILE A 15 3.21 13.23 25.96
CA ILE A 15 3.71 14.51 25.45
C ILE A 15 4.64 15.15 26.46
N LYS A 16 4.27 15.20 27.75
CA LYS A 16 5.10 15.72 28.82
C LYS A 16 6.46 15.01 28.89
N ASN A 17 6.47 13.69 28.80
CA ASN A 17 7.70 12.89 28.87
C ASN A 17 8.64 13.11 27.68
N ILE A 18 8.10 13.48 26.53
CA ILE A 18 8.87 13.70 25.29
C ILE A 18 9.35 15.15 25.17
N THR A 19 8.49 16.12 25.52
CA THR A 19 8.72 17.54 25.25
C THR A 19 9.07 18.35 26.52
N ASN A 20 8.89 17.77 27.72
CA ASN A 20 8.92 18.44 29.02
C ASN A 20 7.83 19.50 29.22
N GLU A 21 6.88 19.63 28.28
CA GLU A 21 5.76 20.56 28.35
C GLU A 21 4.54 19.94 29.05
N ILE A 22 3.90 20.69 29.93
CA ILE A 22 2.65 20.28 30.56
C ILE A 22 1.49 20.89 29.78
N LEU A 23 0.59 20.06 29.30
CA LEU A 23 -0.59 20.53 28.60
C LEU A 23 -1.53 21.27 29.55
N ILE A 24 -1.97 22.46 29.14
CA ILE A 24 -2.91 23.31 29.90
C ILE A 24 -4.33 22.71 29.85
N ASN A 25 -4.70 22.18 28.67
CA ASN A 25 -6.01 21.57 28.45
C ASN A 25 -5.87 20.16 27.90
N PRO A 26 -6.82 19.26 28.17
CA PRO A 26 -6.85 17.94 27.55
C PRO A 26 -6.97 18.03 26.02
N ILE A 27 -6.27 17.14 25.31
CA ILE A 27 -6.34 17.03 23.85
C ILE A 27 -7.43 16.04 23.48
N THR A 28 -8.38 16.46 22.61
CA THR A 28 -9.51 15.64 22.16
C THR A 28 -9.20 14.89 20.87
N GLY A 29 -8.26 15.39 20.07
CA GLY A 29 -7.82 14.78 18.83
C GLY A 29 -6.44 15.26 18.39
N ILE A 30 -5.88 14.60 17.39
CA ILE A 30 -4.62 14.98 16.75
C ILE A 30 -4.87 15.11 15.24
N THR A 31 -4.40 16.19 14.64
CA THR A 31 -4.43 16.39 13.19
C THR A 31 -3.15 17.04 12.67
N THR A 32 -2.81 16.72 11.42
CA THR A 32 -1.72 17.35 10.65
C THR A 32 -2.27 18.19 9.48
N ASP A 33 -3.60 18.27 9.34
CA ASP A 33 -4.30 19.04 8.31
C ASP A 33 -5.17 20.10 8.99
N SER A 34 -4.91 21.38 8.72
CA SER A 34 -5.65 22.49 9.31
C SER A 34 -7.15 22.42 9.04
N ARG A 35 -7.55 21.90 7.89
CA ARG A 35 -8.95 21.76 7.46
C ARG A 35 -9.75 20.74 8.27
N ASP A 36 -9.06 19.79 8.89
CA ASP A 36 -9.65 18.73 9.73
C ASP A 36 -9.57 19.09 11.22
N CYS A 37 -9.07 20.28 11.60
CA CYS A 37 -8.90 20.66 12.99
C CYS A 37 -10.25 20.95 13.65
N GLU A 38 -10.45 20.41 14.84
CA GLU A 38 -11.63 20.65 15.69
C GLU A 38 -11.23 21.27 17.02
N PRO A 39 -12.18 21.92 17.75
CA PRO A 39 -11.91 22.48 19.06
C PRO A 39 -11.33 21.46 20.04
N GLY A 40 -10.25 21.83 20.71
CA GLY A 40 -9.56 20.96 21.68
C GLY A 40 -8.49 20.05 21.07
N ASP A 41 -8.21 20.11 19.76
CA ASP A 41 -7.19 19.28 19.11
C ASP A 41 -5.76 19.76 19.38
N LEU A 42 -4.82 18.84 19.24
CA LEU A 42 -3.42 19.10 18.97
C LEU A 42 -3.19 19.15 17.45
N TYR A 43 -2.89 20.31 16.93
CA TYR A 43 -2.44 20.46 15.56
C TYR A 43 -0.91 20.27 15.49
N ILE A 44 -0.44 19.43 14.57
CA ILE A 44 0.99 19.18 14.35
C ILE A 44 1.39 19.84 13.03
N ALA A 45 2.16 20.93 13.12
CA ALA A 45 2.64 21.65 11.96
C ALA A 45 3.83 20.90 11.32
N LEU A 46 3.56 20.22 10.20
CA LEU A 46 4.58 19.49 9.47
C LEU A 46 5.24 20.35 8.39
N LEU A 47 6.54 20.21 8.22
CA LEU A 47 7.27 20.76 7.10
C LEU A 47 7.30 19.75 5.96
N GLY A 48 6.65 20.05 4.85
CA GLY A 48 6.63 19.24 3.63
C GLY A 48 7.30 19.94 2.46
N GLU A 49 7.57 19.20 1.38
CA GLU A 49 8.21 19.74 0.16
C GLU A 49 7.39 20.84 -0.54
N ARG A 50 6.06 20.73 -0.49
CA ARG A 50 5.13 21.62 -1.21
C ARG A 50 4.30 22.51 -0.29
N SER A 51 4.31 22.26 1.00
CA SER A 51 3.51 22.99 1.98
C SER A 51 4.22 23.02 3.33
N ASN A 52 4.05 24.14 4.04
CA ASN A 52 4.53 24.31 5.40
C ASN A 52 3.33 24.45 6.34
N GLY A 53 3.11 23.47 7.21
CA GLY A 53 2.01 23.46 8.18
C GLY A 53 2.02 24.66 9.13
N HIS A 54 3.18 25.27 9.35
CA HIS A 54 3.30 26.45 10.21
C HIS A 54 2.60 27.71 9.63
N HIS A 55 2.31 27.74 8.33
CA HIS A 55 1.56 28.84 7.73
C HIS A 55 0.08 28.85 8.13
N TYR A 56 -0.44 27.73 8.67
CA TYR A 56 -1.85 27.57 9.03
C TYR A 56 -2.13 27.72 10.53
N LEU A 57 -1.13 28.19 11.33
CA LEU A 57 -1.27 28.32 12.78
C LEU A 57 -2.40 29.24 13.19
N SER A 58 -2.55 30.40 12.54
CA SER A 58 -3.66 31.33 12.80
C SER A 58 -5.03 30.73 12.46
N GLU A 59 -5.10 29.88 11.44
CA GLU A 59 -6.34 29.18 11.04
C GLU A 59 -6.77 28.20 12.13
N VAL A 60 -5.88 27.34 12.59
CA VAL A 60 -6.18 26.33 13.61
C VAL A 60 -6.42 26.98 14.99
N ASP A 61 -5.77 28.10 15.29
CA ASP A 61 -6.05 28.88 16.50
C ASP A 61 -7.48 29.44 16.52
N ASN A 62 -7.95 29.95 15.35
CA ASN A 62 -9.32 30.40 15.18
C ASN A 62 -10.34 29.25 15.26
N MET A 63 -9.93 28.01 14.98
CA MET A 63 -10.73 26.79 15.19
C MET A 63 -10.72 26.29 16.62
N ASN A 64 -10.08 27.04 17.54
CA ASN A 64 -9.93 26.70 18.97
C ASN A 64 -9.15 25.40 19.20
N ALA A 65 -8.09 25.16 18.45
CA ALA A 65 -7.11 24.13 18.77
C ALA A 65 -6.63 24.32 20.23
N SER A 66 -6.51 23.23 20.99
CA SER A 66 -6.00 23.27 22.36
C SER A 66 -4.49 23.57 22.37
N SER A 67 -3.77 22.96 21.48
CA SER A 67 -2.31 23.09 21.38
C SER A 67 -1.82 22.96 19.94
N VAL A 68 -0.64 23.52 19.68
CA VAL A 68 0.07 23.36 18.41
C VAL A 68 1.48 22.84 18.65
N LEU A 69 1.87 21.77 17.95
CA LEU A 69 3.24 21.25 17.94
C LEU A 69 3.96 21.89 16.76
N ILE A 70 4.98 22.68 17.03
CA ILE A 70 5.74 23.49 16.06
C ILE A 70 7.24 23.28 16.20
N SER A 71 8.01 23.57 15.15
CA SER A 71 9.47 23.57 15.23
C SER A 71 10.01 24.96 15.61
N GLU A 72 11.23 25.02 16.14
CA GLU A 72 11.91 26.28 16.52
C GLU A 72 12.06 27.28 15.37
N GLN A 73 11.97 26.79 14.12
CA GLN A 73 12.06 27.62 12.92
C GLN A 73 10.73 28.35 12.58
N SER A 74 9.69 28.18 13.39
CA SER A 74 8.39 28.78 13.15
C SER A 74 8.35 30.23 13.60
N PRO A 75 7.67 31.15 12.87
CA PRO A 75 7.55 32.51 13.31
C PRO A 75 6.78 32.59 14.64
N ASN A 76 7.29 33.36 15.59
CA ASN A 76 6.60 33.70 16.82
C ASN A 76 5.29 34.42 16.51
N GLN A 77 4.17 33.72 16.65
CA GLN A 77 2.83 34.27 16.56
C GLN A 77 2.19 34.23 17.94
N GLU A 78 1.47 35.29 18.30
CA GLU A 78 0.61 35.25 19.48
C GLU A 78 -0.60 34.38 19.18
N LEU A 79 -0.59 33.15 19.72
CA LEU A 79 -1.69 32.19 19.58
C LEU A 79 -2.35 31.99 20.94
N LYS A 80 -3.66 31.71 20.95
CA LYS A 80 -4.41 31.26 22.13
C LYS A 80 -4.09 29.80 22.46
N ALA A 81 -3.88 28.99 21.43
CA ALA A 81 -3.45 27.61 21.53
C ALA A 81 -2.06 27.52 22.19
N GLN A 82 -1.88 26.59 23.11
CA GLN A 82 -0.56 26.35 23.73
C GLN A 82 0.44 25.92 22.65
N GLN A 83 1.57 26.64 22.56
CA GLN A 83 2.65 26.30 21.65
C GLN A 83 3.61 25.31 22.32
N ILE A 84 3.81 24.16 21.70
CA ILE A 84 4.78 23.13 22.09
C ILE A 84 5.89 23.17 21.05
N ILE A 85 7.06 23.68 21.44
CA ILE A 85 8.17 23.88 20.53
C ILE A 85 9.12 22.69 20.59
N VAL A 86 9.44 22.10 19.44
CA VAL A 86 10.33 20.94 19.31
C VAL A 86 11.30 21.14 18.13
N GLU A 87 12.40 20.42 18.11
CA GLU A 87 13.38 20.47 17.01
C GLU A 87 12.76 19.97 15.68
N ASP A 88 12.00 18.87 15.72
CA ASP A 88 11.42 18.21 14.53
C ASP A 88 10.03 17.66 14.88
N THR A 89 9.01 18.28 14.31
CA THR A 89 7.60 17.91 14.56
C THR A 89 7.25 16.52 14.03
N ARG A 90 7.88 16.07 12.93
CA ARG A 90 7.69 14.73 12.36
C ARG A 90 8.28 13.65 13.25
N LYS A 91 9.51 13.85 13.73
CA LYS A 91 10.15 12.92 14.67
C LYS A 91 9.38 12.86 15.98
N THR A 92 8.94 14.02 16.49
CA THR A 92 8.15 14.08 17.73
C THR A 92 6.81 13.35 17.59
N LEU A 93 6.10 13.49 16.45
CA LEU A 93 4.91 12.70 16.15
C LEU A 93 5.22 11.19 16.19
N GLY A 94 6.33 10.75 15.58
CA GLY A 94 6.78 9.35 15.63
C GLY A 94 7.05 8.87 17.06
N MET A 95 7.71 9.68 17.88
CA MET A 95 7.99 9.36 19.30
C MET A 95 6.69 9.25 20.13
N ILE A 96 5.74 10.15 19.92
CA ILE A 96 4.42 10.12 20.57
C ILE A 96 3.69 8.82 20.19
N ALA A 97 3.66 8.48 18.91
CA ALA A 97 3.00 7.29 18.41
C ALA A 97 3.67 5.99 18.91
N ASN A 98 5.01 5.95 18.98
CA ASN A 98 5.73 4.82 19.55
C ASN A 98 5.39 4.61 21.03
N LYS A 99 5.42 5.69 21.84
CA LYS A 99 5.04 5.60 23.27
C LYS A 99 3.58 5.22 23.47
N TRP A 100 2.68 5.72 22.60
CA TRP A 100 1.27 5.32 22.61
C TRP A 100 1.11 3.83 22.30
N ARG A 101 1.71 3.34 21.21
CA ARG A 101 1.67 1.94 20.80
C ARG A 101 2.20 1.00 21.91
N ASN A 102 3.26 1.40 22.59
CA ASN A 102 3.91 0.58 23.63
C ASN A 102 3.11 0.45 24.93
N ASN A 103 1.98 1.16 25.06
CA ASN A 103 1.03 0.92 26.16
C ASN A 103 0.16 -0.34 25.93
N PHE A 104 0.23 -0.95 24.76
CA PHE A 104 -0.62 -2.07 24.40
C PHE A 104 0.25 -3.31 24.12
N ASP A 105 0.05 -4.35 24.92
CA ASP A 105 0.71 -5.66 24.75
C ASP A 105 -0.08 -6.49 23.71
N LEU A 106 0.20 -6.23 22.43
CA LEU A 106 -0.44 -6.91 21.30
C LEU A 106 0.57 -7.18 20.19
N PRO A 107 0.41 -8.28 19.43
CA PRO A 107 1.20 -8.54 18.24
C PRO A 107 1.03 -7.43 17.20
N VAL A 108 2.15 -6.94 16.65
CA VAL A 108 2.16 -6.00 15.54
C VAL A 108 2.81 -6.67 14.33
N ILE A 109 2.02 -6.88 13.28
CA ILE A 109 2.45 -7.49 12.04
C ILE A 109 2.76 -6.36 11.04
N ALA A 110 4.04 -6.13 10.78
CA ALA A 110 4.47 -5.18 9.77
C ALA A 110 4.57 -5.82 8.40
N ILE A 111 4.03 -5.14 7.38
CA ILE A 111 4.03 -5.61 5.99
C ILE A 111 4.71 -4.58 5.11
N THR A 112 5.81 -4.98 4.44
CA THR A 112 6.46 -4.18 3.39
C THR A 112 6.69 -4.99 2.13
N GLY A 113 7.26 -4.38 1.10
CA GLY A 113 7.57 -5.00 -0.18
C GLY A 113 7.42 -4.01 -1.34
N SER A 114 7.84 -4.40 -2.53
CA SER A 114 7.67 -3.56 -3.73
C SER A 114 6.22 -3.57 -4.20
N ASN A 115 5.61 -4.75 -4.33
CA ASN A 115 4.23 -4.95 -4.78
C ASN A 115 3.44 -5.79 -3.76
N GLY A 116 2.11 -5.66 -3.76
CA GLY A 116 1.21 -6.53 -2.99
C GLY A 116 0.98 -6.15 -1.53
N LYS A 117 1.68 -5.16 -0.95
CA LYS A 117 1.55 -4.74 0.45
C LYS A 117 0.10 -4.54 0.90
N THR A 118 -0.60 -3.62 0.26
CA THR A 118 -1.99 -3.28 0.60
C THR A 118 -2.93 -4.46 0.41
N SER A 119 -2.79 -5.20 -0.70
CA SER A 119 -3.63 -6.37 -0.96
C SER A 119 -3.40 -7.47 0.08
N THR A 120 -2.15 -7.70 0.51
CA THR A 120 -1.81 -8.65 1.58
C THR A 120 -2.36 -8.17 2.93
N LYS A 121 -2.20 -6.88 3.25
CA LYS A 121 -2.76 -6.26 4.46
C LYS A 121 -4.28 -6.40 4.53
N GLU A 122 -4.98 -6.06 3.46
CA GLU A 122 -6.45 -6.13 3.41
C GLU A 122 -6.95 -7.58 3.48
N LEU A 123 -6.27 -8.51 2.80
CA LEU A 123 -6.60 -9.94 2.89
C LEU A 123 -6.37 -10.47 4.31
N LEU A 124 -5.23 -10.15 4.91
CA LEU A 124 -4.91 -10.55 6.28
C LEU A 124 -5.92 -9.97 7.28
N TYR A 125 -6.25 -8.68 7.17
CA TYR A 125 -7.30 -8.05 7.96
C TYR A 125 -8.65 -8.77 7.79
N HIS A 126 -9.03 -9.08 6.53
CA HIS A 126 -10.29 -9.76 6.24
C HIS A 126 -10.38 -11.16 6.87
N VAL A 127 -9.26 -11.88 6.93
CA VAL A 127 -9.20 -13.20 7.59
C VAL A 127 -9.22 -13.02 9.10
N LEU A 128 -8.34 -12.19 9.66
CA LEU A 128 -8.13 -12.11 11.11
C LEU A 128 -9.30 -11.51 11.88
N LYS A 129 -10.05 -10.58 11.29
CA LYS A 129 -11.21 -9.94 11.95
C LYS A 129 -12.33 -10.91 12.35
N ASN A 130 -12.25 -12.18 11.93
CA ASN A 130 -13.18 -13.20 12.38
C ASN A 130 -12.86 -13.69 13.82
N ASN A 131 -11.59 -13.65 14.20
CA ASN A 131 -11.10 -14.19 15.46
C ASN A 131 -10.52 -13.11 16.39
N PHE A 132 -10.18 -11.95 15.85
CA PHE A 132 -9.52 -10.85 16.54
C PHE A 132 -10.24 -9.53 16.36
N ASN A 133 -10.09 -8.63 17.33
CA ASN A 133 -10.37 -7.23 17.14
C ASN A 133 -9.13 -6.54 16.57
N VAL A 134 -9.11 -6.43 15.25
CA VAL A 134 -7.91 -6.08 14.47
C VAL A 134 -7.81 -4.58 14.28
N HIS A 135 -6.70 -3.99 14.72
CA HIS A 135 -6.24 -2.69 14.22
C HIS A 135 -5.49 -2.89 12.90
N ALA A 136 -5.68 -2.02 11.92
CA ALA A 136 -4.93 -2.04 10.66
C ALA A 136 -4.72 -0.64 10.09
N THR A 137 -3.59 -0.44 9.39
CA THR A 137 -3.36 0.78 8.61
C THR A 137 -4.48 1.02 7.62
N GLU A 138 -5.15 2.16 7.70
CA GLU A 138 -6.20 2.55 6.76
C GLU A 138 -5.60 3.12 5.47
N GLY A 139 -6.21 2.78 4.33
CA GLY A 139 -5.82 3.32 3.04
C GLY A 139 -4.31 3.21 2.76
N ASN A 140 -3.66 4.35 2.55
CA ASN A 140 -2.24 4.49 2.26
C ASN A 140 -1.45 5.22 3.38
N TYR A 141 -1.93 5.20 4.61
CA TYR A 141 -1.22 5.80 5.77
C TYR A 141 -0.01 4.94 6.18
N ASN A 142 0.89 4.69 5.25
CA ASN A 142 2.03 3.77 5.35
C ASN A 142 3.41 4.47 5.34
N THR A 143 3.43 5.80 5.49
CA THR A 143 4.63 6.64 5.47
C THR A 143 5.03 7.12 6.87
N SER A 144 6.12 7.89 6.96
CA SER A 144 6.62 8.52 8.20
C SER A 144 5.62 9.46 8.90
N ILE A 145 4.52 9.84 8.25
CA ILE A 145 3.40 10.59 8.84
C ILE A 145 2.21 9.66 9.07
N GLY A 146 1.90 8.82 8.09
CA GLY A 146 0.71 7.97 8.13
C GLY A 146 0.79 6.87 9.18
N VAL A 147 1.94 6.19 9.32
CA VAL A 147 2.13 5.13 10.33
C VAL A 147 1.94 5.66 11.75
N PRO A 148 2.58 6.77 12.17
CA PRO A 148 2.29 7.36 13.48
C PRO A 148 0.81 7.65 13.72
N LEU A 149 0.14 8.32 12.78
CA LEU A 149 -1.29 8.62 12.89
C LEU A 149 -2.15 7.34 13.00
N SER A 150 -1.82 6.31 12.22
CA SER A 150 -2.48 5.00 12.34
C SER A 150 -2.29 4.39 13.73
N LEU A 151 -1.06 4.36 14.26
CA LEU A 151 -0.79 3.77 15.57
C LEU A 151 -1.52 4.47 16.71
N LEU A 152 -1.74 5.78 16.62
CA LEU A 152 -2.51 6.55 17.60
C LEU A 152 -3.99 6.14 17.67
N THR A 153 -4.50 5.38 16.69
CA THR A 153 -5.86 4.82 16.75
C THR A 153 -5.94 3.49 17.51
N ILE A 154 -4.81 2.89 17.90
CA ILE A 154 -4.79 1.68 18.73
C ILE A 154 -5.45 2.01 20.09
N ASN A 155 -6.31 1.12 20.56
CA ASN A 155 -6.97 1.21 21.84
C ASN A 155 -6.99 -0.16 22.54
N LYS A 156 -7.50 -0.19 23.78
CA LYS A 156 -7.54 -1.39 24.65
C LYS A 156 -8.36 -2.57 24.08
N ASP A 157 -9.24 -2.30 23.14
CA ASP A 157 -10.10 -3.33 22.57
C ASP A 157 -9.39 -4.11 21.47
N HIS A 158 -8.36 -3.54 20.85
CA HIS A 158 -7.54 -4.23 19.85
C HIS A 158 -6.63 -5.29 20.50
N ASN A 159 -6.53 -6.44 19.88
CA ASN A 159 -5.67 -7.53 20.34
C ASN A 159 -4.66 -8.00 19.28
N ILE A 160 -4.64 -7.35 18.13
CA ILE A 160 -3.65 -7.50 17.06
C ILE A 160 -3.61 -6.25 16.18
N SER A 161 -2.44 -5.90 15.65
CA SER A 161 -2.27 -4.77 14.74
C SER A 161 -1.58 -5.19 13.45
N ILE A 162 -2.05 -4.70 12.31
CA ILE A 162 -1.43 -4.88 10.99
C ILE A 162 -0.97 -3.52 10.48
N VAL A 163 0.34 -3.32 10.34
CA VAL A 163 0.95 -2.06 9.93
C VAL A 163 1.57 -2.19 8.54
N GLU A 164 1.01 -1.50 7.56
CA GLU A 164 1.63 -1.39 6.24
C GLU A 164 2.76 -0.36 6.29
N MET A 165 3.95 -0.72 5.79
CA MET A 165 5.14 0.12 5.75
C MET A 165 5.57 0.38 4.30
N GLY A 166 5.38 1.61 3.84
CA GLY A 166 5.86 2.11 2.55
C GLY A 166 7.27 2.68 2.66
N ALA A 167 8.01 2.65 1.56
CA ALA A 167 9.33 3.28 1.48
C ALA A 167 9.58 3.81 0.07
N ASN A 168 10.13 5.01 0.00
CA ASN A 168 10.53 5.69 -1.22
C ASN A 168 12.03 5.98 -1.26
N GLN A 169 12.73 5.92 -0.11
CA GLN A 169 14.15 6.21 0.05
C GLN A 169 14.81 5.32 1.09
N PRO A 170 16.15 5.20 1.07
CA PRO A 170 16.91 4.49 2.10
C PRO A 170 16.60 4.99 3.51
N GLY A 171 16.46 4.04 4.46
CA GLY A 171 16.19 4.33 5.87
C GLY A 171 14.71 4.38 6.26
N ASP A 172 13.78 4.54 5.32
CA ASP A 172 12.36 4.67 5.62
C ASP A 172 11.83 3.50 6.48
N ILE A 173 12.08 2.24 6.08
CA ILE A 173 11.57 1.07 6.82
C ILE A 173 12.20 0.98 8.21
N LYS A 174 13.48 1.30 8.35
CA LYS A 174 14.13 1.33 9.68
C LYS A 174 13.39 2.30 10.61
N TYR A 175 13.15 3.52 10.14
CA TYR A 175 12.42 4.54 10.91
C TYR A 175 11.00 4.09 11.28
N LEU A 176 10.26 3.48 10.33
CA LEU A 176 8.92 2.98 10.59
C LEU A 176 8.92 1.81 11.60
N CYS A 177 9.94 0.95 11.58
CA CYS A 177 10.11 -0.10 12.58
C CYS A 177 10.38 0.47 13.97
N GLU A 178 11.20 1.52 14.08
CA GLU A 178 11.46 2.22 15.35
C GLU A 178 10.17 2.82 15.94
N ILE A 179 9.24 3.26 15.10
CA ILE A 179 7.94 3.80 15.53
C ILE A 179 6.96 2.69 15.91
N ALA A 180 6.78 1.69 15.04
CA ALA A 180 5.74 0.68 15.19
C ALA A 180 6.13 -0.46 16.14
N ASP A 181 7.44 -0.68 16.33
CA ASP A 181 8.01 -1.76 17.14
C ASP A 181 7.33 -3.11 16.83
N PRO A 182 7.46 -3.62 15.58
CA PRO A 182 6.77 -4.82 15.15
C PRO A 182 7.31 -6.08 15.83
N THR A 183 6.40 -7.02 16.11
CA THR A 183 6.71 -8.37 16.61
C THR A 183 6.77 -9.41 15.50
N HIS A 184 6.16 -9.11 14.36
CA HIS A 184 6.11 -9.96 13.17
C HIS A 184 6.37 -9.11 11.93
N GLY A 185 7.12 -9.64 10.97
CA GLY A 185 7.43 -8.93 9.73
C GLY A 185 7.24 -9.78 8.49
N LEU A 186 6.63 -9.20 7.47
CA LEU A 186 6.42 -9.84 6.18
C LEU A 186 6.94 -8.93 5.06
N ILE A 187 7.83 -9.45 4.22
CA ILE A 187 8.26 -8.81 2.98
C ILE A 187 7.66 -9.57 1.82
N THR A 188 6.71 -8.95 1.12
CA THR A 188 5.96 -9.62 0.03
C THR A 188 6.86 -10.02 -1.13
N ASN A 189 7.63 -9.06 -1.66
CA ASN A 189 8.61 -9.24 -2.74
C ASN A 189 9.53 -8.01 -2.85
N ILE A 190 10.63 -8.17 -3.58
CA ILE A 190 11.55 -7.08 -3.92
C ILE A 190 11.72 -6.99 -5.43
N SER A 191 11.26 -5.87 -5.99
CA SER A 191 11.38 -5.56 -7.42
C SER A 191 11.72 -4.08 -7.65
N PRO A 192 12.22 -3.72 -8.84
CA PRO A 192 12.54 -2.34 -9.19
C PRO A 192 11.29 -1.44 -9.11
N ALA A 193 11.20 -0.66 -8.05
CA ALA A 193 10.16 0.33 -7.80
C ALA A 193 10.78 1.55 -7.12
N HIS A 194 10.26 2.76 -7.37
CA HIS A 194 10.79 4.00 -6.80
C HIS A 194 12.30 4.19 -7.04
N LEU A 195 12.77 3.82 -8.25
CA LEU A 195 14.20 3.84 -8.60
C LEU A 195 14.84 5.23 -8.50
N GLU A 196 14.05 6.29 -8.67
CA GLU A 196 14.52 7.66 -8.48
C GLU A 196 15.04 7.89 -7.05
N GLY A 197 14.32 7.44 -6.04
CA GLY A 197 14.71 7.57 -4.64
C GLY A 197 15.75 6.55 -4.19
N PHE A 198 15.62 5.29 -4.65
CA PHE A 198 16.52 4.20 -4.22
C PHE A 198 17.79 4.05 -5.05
N GLN A 199 17.79 4.49 -6.30
CA GLN A 199 18.89 4.38 -7.26
C GLN A 199 19.25 2.94 -7.68
N SER A 200 19.12 1.93 -6.82
CA SER A 200 19.42 0.53 -7.15
C SER A 200 18.50 -0.47 -6.44
N ILE A 201 18.44 -1.70 -6.98
CA ILE A 201 17.66 -2.81 -6.38
C ILE A 201 18.29 -3.30 -5.06
N GLU A 202 19.61 -3.17 -4.92
CA GLU A 202 20.35 -3.52 -3.71
C GLU A 202 19.92 -2.61 -2.56
N LYS A 203 19.81 -1.29 -2.80
CA LYS A 203 19.30 -0.33 -1.80
C LYS A 203 17.84 -0.56 -1.44
N ILE A 204 17.01 -1.01 -2.40
CA ILE A 204 15.63 -1.43 -2.12
C ILE A 204 15.65 -2.65 -1.19
N THR A 205 16.53 -3.63 -1.48
CA THR A 205 16.67 -4.86 -0.68
C THR A 205 17.13 -4.55 0.74
N GLU A 206 18.16 -3.73 0.89
CA GLU A 206 18.66 -3.29 2.19
C GLU A 206 17.60 -2.53 2.99
N THR A 207 16.93 -1.56 2.35
CA THR A 207 15.90 -0.76 3.03
C THR A 207 14.76 -1.62 3.54
N LYS A 208 14.22 -2.52 2.70
CA LYS A 208 13.12 -3.41 3.12
C LYS A 208 13.58 -4.48 4.11
N GLY A 209 14.83 -4.94 3.98
CA GLY A 209 15.47 -5.88 4.89
C GLY A 209 15.60 -5.35 6.32
N ALA A 210 15.60 -4.03 6.52
CA ALA A 210 15.61 -3.42 7.84
C ALA A 210 14.45 -3.91 8.73
N LEU A 211 13.31 -4.34 8.15
CA LEU A 211 12.21 -4.95 8.88
C LEU A 211 12.68 -6.25 9.57
N PHE A 212 13.32 -7.16 8.86
CA PHE A 212 13.80 -8.42 9.44
C PHE A 212 14.95 -8.22 10.43
N HIS A 213 15.80 -7.24 10.19
CA HIS A 213 16.89 -6.88 11.11
C HIS A 213 16.36 -6.30 12.44
N HIS A 214 15.18 -5.65 12.43
CA HIS A 214 14.54 -5.11 13.63
C HIS A 214 13.97 -6.21 14.54
N LEU A 215 13.50 -7.31 13.97
CA LEU A 215 12.82 -8.40 14.68
C LEU A 215 13.82 -9.31 15.42
N ARG A 216 14.34 -8.86 16.58
CA ARG A 216 15.33 -9.62 17.34
C ARG A 216 14.76 -10.88 17.96
N ASP A 217 13.57 -10.76 18.58
CA ASP A 217 12.84 -11.83 19.24
C ASP A 217 11.48 -12.11 18.56
N GLY A 218 11.30 -11.57 17.35
CA GLY A 218 10.05 -11.66 16.59
C GLY A 218 10.12 -12.68 15.46
N ILE A 219 9.04 -12.79 14.68
CA ILE A 219 8.89 -13.74 13.57
C ILE A 219 9.01 -13.04 12.23
N SER A 220 9.93 -13.52 11.39
CA SER A 220 10.11 -13.07 10.00
C SER A 220 9.45 -14.05 9.03
N PHE A 221 8.44 -13.59 8.27
CA PHE A 221 7.83 -14.37 7.19
C PHE A 221 8.59 -14.13 5.89
N VAL A 222 9.34 -15.13 5.46
CA VAL A 222 10.32 -15.01 4.37
C VAL A 222 9.81 -15.68 3.11
N ASN A 223 9.60 -14.92 2.05
CA ASN A 223 9.22 -15.44 0.74
C ASN A 223 10.41 -16.14 0.06
N TYR A 224 10.42 -17.45 0.04
CA TYR A 224 11.48 -18.26 -0.57
C TYR A 224 11.40 -18.33 -2.09
N ALA A 225 10.28 -17.94 -2.69
CA ALA A 225 10.15 -17.80 -4.14
C ALA A 225 10.77 -16.49 -4.67
N ASP A 226 11.15 -15.55 -3.79
CA ASP A 226 11.89 -14.33 -4.13
C ASP A 226 13.33 -14.44 -3.60
N ASN A 227 14.30 -14.59 -4.51
CA ASN A 227 15.71 -14.76 -4.16
C ASN A 227 16.27 -13.58 -3.35
N ARG A 228 15.78 -12.34 -3.56
CA ARG A 228 16.23 -11.17 -2.82
C ARG A 228 15.68 -11.19 -1.39
N VAL A 229 14.40 -11.52 -1.21
CA VAL A 229 13.82 -11.69 0.13
C VAL A 229 14.49 -12.85 0.87
N LYS A 230 14.71 -13.98 0.19
CA LYS A 230 15.40 -15.16 0.73
C LYS A 230 16.83 -14.86 1.20
N SER A 231 17.53 -13.92 0.54
CA SER A 231 18.92 -13.57 0.87
C SER A 231 19.07 -12.61 2.05
N ILE A 232 17.97 -12.03 2.58
CA ILE A 232 18.02 -11.12 3.72
C ILE A 232 18.24 -11.92 4.99
N ASN A 233 19.23 -11.51 5.80
CA ASN A 233 19.45 -12.08 7.12
C ASN A 233 18.31 -11.70 8.07
N GLN A 234 17.95 -12.62 8.95
CA GLN A 234 16.94 -12.43 10.00
C GLN A 234 17.60 -12.58 11.37
N ASN A 235 17.11 -11.81 12.35
CA ASN A 235 17.63 -11.87 13.72
C ASN A 235 16.75 -12.75 14.64
N GLY A 236 15.45 -12.89 14.35
CA GLY A 236 14.49 -13.66 15.14
C GLY A 236 14.14 -15.03 14.53
N GLU A 237 12.99 -15.55 14.90
CA GLU A 237 12.42 -16.75 14.31
C GLU A 237 12.09 -16.55 12.83
N LYS A 238 12.30 -17.59 12.03
CA LYS A 238 12.04 -17.56 10.61
C LYS A 238 10.95 -18.56 10.25
N VAL A 239 9.90 -18.09 9.59
CA VAL A 239 8.86 -18.88 8.93
C VAL A 239 8.95 -18.65 7.44
N THR A 240 9.16 -19.70 6.67
CA THR A 240 9.39 -19.63 5.22
C THR A 240 8.16 -20.06 4.44
N TYR A 241 7.86 -19.36 3.34
CA TYR A 241 6.76 -19.70 2.45
C TYR A 241 7.12 -19.39 0.99
N GLY A 242 6.42 -19.99 0.04
CA GLY A 242 6.63 -19.62 -1.36
C GLY A 242 6.03 -20.59 -2.36
N LEU A 243 5.75 -20.06 -3.55
CA LEU A 243 5.27 -20.84 -4.67
C LEU A 243 6.42 -21.66 -5.25
N ASN A 244 6.22 -22.98 -5.40
CA ASN A 244 7.20 -23.93 -5.93
C ASN A 244 8.57 -23.82 -5.21
N ALA A 245 8.57 -23.66 -3.90
CA ALA A 245 9.79 -23.47 -3.11
C ALA A 245 9.91 -24.53 -2.01
N GLU A 246 11.14 -24.95 -1.72
CA GLU A 246 11.43 -25.77 -0.53
C GLU A 246 11.47 -24.87 0.70
N CYS A 247 10.37 -24.87 1.46
CA CYS A 247 10.16 -24.01 2.62
C CYS A 247 9.15 -24.65 3.60
N ASP A 248 8.86 -23.99 4.72
CA ASP A 248 7.93 -24.50 5.74
C ASP A 248 6.48 -24.56 5.19
N TYR A 249 6.09 -23.62 4.35
CA TYR A 249 4.78 -23.56 3.70
C TYR A 249 4.95 -23.54 2.17
N PRO A 250 5.33 -24.67 1.55
CA PRO A 250 5.41 -24.76 0.09
C PRO A 250 4.02 -24.71 -0.52
N ALA A 251 3.92 -24.04 -1.67
CA ALA A 251 2.69 -23.95 -2.41
C ALA A 251 2.86 -24.37 -3.86
N ASP A 252 1.87 -25.08 -4.38
CA ASP A 252 1.74 -25.42 -5.79
C ASP A 252 0.45 -24.84 -6.37
N ILE A 253 0.46 -24.56 -7.67
CA ILE A 253 -0.70 -24.06 -8.41
C ILE A 253 -1.21 -25.15 -9.34
N HIS A 254 -2.52 -25.34 -9.34
CA HIS A 254 -3.26 -25.97 -10.43
C HIS A 254 -4.47 -25.09 -10.80
N HIS A 255 -5.12 -25.41 -11.89
CA HIS A 255 -6.22 -24.64 -12.39
C HIS A 255 -7.49 -25.49 -12.40
N ASP A 256 -8.58 -24.91 -11.97
CA ASP A 256 -9.92 -25.47 -12.10
C ASP A 256 -10.40 -25.43 -13.56
N GLU A 257 -11.54 -26.07 -13.85
CA GLU A 257 -12.13 -26.15 -15.21
C GLU A 257 -12.36 -24.77 -15.84
N ASP A 258 -12.71 -23.76 -15.06
CA ASP A 258 -12.91 -22.39 -15.52
C ASP A 258 -11.60 -21.58 -15.65
N GLY A 259 -10.44 -22.18 -15.31
CA GLY A 259 -9.12 -21.57 -15.27
C GLY A 259 -8.83 -20.78 -13.99
N SER A 260 -9.68 -20.85 -12.97
CA SER A 260 -9.40 -20.28 -11.66
C SER A 260 -8.25 -21.02 -10.97
N ILE A 261 -7.47 -20.27 -10.18
CA ILE A 261 -6.34 -20.83 -9.46
C ILE A 261 -6.81 -21.58 -8.23
N VAL A 262 -6.32 -22.80 -8.09
CA VAL A 262 -6.39 -23.61 -6.88
C VAL A 262 -4.98 -23.77 -6.35
N LEU A 263 -4.78 -23.47 -5.06
CA LEU A 263 -3.49 -23.60 -4.37
C LEU A 263 -3.49 -24.87 -3.52
N THR A 264 -2.39 -25.62 -3.57
CA THR A 264 -2.08 -26.59 -2.52
C THR A 264 -0.97 -26.02 -1.65
N ILE A 265 -1.24 -25.76 -0.36
CA ILE A 265 -0.29 -25.21 0.61
C ILE A 265 -0.20 -26.19 1.78
N ASP A 266 1.00 -26.68 2.08
CA ASP A 266 1.19 -27.67 3.16
C ASP A 266 0.18 -28.83 3.07
N ALA A 267 0.05 -29.42 1.88
CA ALA A 267 -0.89 -30.50 1.53
C ALA A 267 -2.39 -30.16 1.74
N LYS A 268 -2.74 -28.89 1.91
CA LYS A 268 -4.13 -28.43 2.04
C LYS A 268 -4.52 -27.56 0.85
N GLU A 269 -5.73 -27.79 0.34
CA GLU A 269 -6.22 -27.10 -0.84
C GLU A 269 -6.91 -25.79 -0.47
N ILE A 270 -6.68 -24.74 -1.29
CA ILE A 270 -7.39 -23.46 -1.26
C ILE A 270 -7.94 -23.15 -2.63
N ILE A 271 -9.25 -23.11 -2.75
CA ILE A 271 -9.95 -22.64 -3.94
C ILE A 271 -10.00 -21.11 -3.90
N THR A 272 -9.42 -20.43 -4.90
CA THR A 272 -9.35 -18.96 -4.88
C THR A 272 -10.51 -18.28 -5.61
N LYS A 273 -11.16 -18.96 -6.55
CA LYS A 273 -12.11 -18.39 -7.52
C LYS A 273 -11.54 -17.19 -8.29
N SER A 274 -10.24 -17.13 -8.45
CA SER A 274 -9.51 -16.04 -9.10
C SER A 274 -8.48 -16.58 -10.07
N LYS A 275 -8.29 -15.89 -11.18
CA LYS A 275 -7.22 -16.15 -12.15
C LYS A 275 -5.99 -15.30 -11.90
N ASN A 276 -5.98 -14.50 -10.84
CA ASN A 276 -4.93 -13.54 -10.52
C ASN A 276 -3.79 -14.22 -9.75
N LEU A 277 -2.66 -14.45 -10.44
CA LEU A 277 -1.46 -15.03 -9.83
C LEU A 277 -0.88 -14.16 -8.69
N SER A 278 -0.98 -12.83 -8.80
CA SER A 278 -0.55 -11.94 -7.71
C SER A 278 -1.40 -12.11 -6.45
N PHE A 279 -2.70 -12.31 -6.63
CA PHE A 279 -3.60 -12.61 -5.50
C PHE A 279 -3.28 -13.98 -4.89
N ALA A 280 -3.01 -15.00 -5.71
CA ALA A 280 -2.59 -16.32 -5.24
C ALA A 280 -1.30 -16.24 -4.39
N LYS A 281 -0.30 -15.48 -4.82
CA LYS A 281 0.93 -15.24 -4.04
C LYS A 281 0.66 -14.54 -2.71
N ASN A 282 -0.28 -13.59 -2.68
CA ASN A 282 -0.69 -12.95 -1.41
C ASN A 282 -1.40 -13.93 -0.48
N ILE A 283 -2.21 -14.86 -1.02
CA ILE A 283 -2.85 -15.92 -0.23
C ILE A 283 -1.79 -16.81 0.43
N ILE A 284 -0.74 -17.22 -0.28
CA ILE A 284 0.33 -18.06 0.29
C ILE A 284 0.98 -17.34 1.48
N ALA A 285 1.31 -16.05 1.32
CA ALA A 285 1.88 -15.24 2.40
C ALA A 285 0.94 -15.13 3.61
N VAL A 286 -0.34 -14.84 3.37
CA VAL A 286 -1.36 -14.74 4.43
C VAL A 286 -1.60 -16.09 5.11
N SER A 287 -1.55 -17.20 4.37
CA SER A 287 -1.69 -18.56 4.94
C SER A 287 -0.57 -18.88 5.93
N ALA A 288 0.69 -18.51 5.60
CA ALA A 288 1.81 -18.70 6.53
C ALA A 288 1.61 -17.90 7.82
N VAL A 289 1.20 -16.62 7.73
CA VAL A 289 0.89 -15.79 8.90
C VAL A 289 -0.26 -16.38 9.72
N CYS A 290 -1.37 -16.72 9.06
CA CYS A 290 -2.57 -17.25 9.72
C CYS A 290 -2.30 -18.57 10.42
N THR A 291 -1.53 -19.49 9.82
CA THR A 291 -1.17 -20.78 10.45
C THR A 291 -0.29 -20.56 11.68
N THR A 292 0.67 -19.64 11.62
CA THR A 292 1.49 -19.25 12.78
C THR A 292 0.63 -18.70 13.92
N LEU A 293 -0.40 -17.92 13.59
CA LEU A 293 -1.38 -17.38 14.54
C LEU A 293 -2.47 -18.42 14.94
N ARG A 294 -2.35 -19.67 14.49
CA ARG A 294 -3.28 -20.78 14.77
C ARG A 294 -4.72 -20.50 14.32
N ILE A 295 -4.89 -19.81 13.21
CA ILE A 295 -6.18 -19.67 12.55
C ILE A 295 -6.59 -21.01 11.94
N ASP A 296 -7.84 -21.42 12.18
CA ASP A 296 -8.39 -22.63 11.59
C ASP A 296 -8.40 -22.56 10.07
N TRP A 297 -7.97 -23.62 9.39
CA TRP A 297 -7.85 -23.68 7.95
C TRP A 297 -9.19 -23.47 7.23
N LYS A 298 -10.27 -23.94 7.82
CA LYS A 298 -11.62 -23.76 7.29
C LYS A 298 -12.02 -22.27 7.28
N ILE A 299 -11.71 -21.57 8.37
CA ILE A 299 -11.92 -20.10 8.44
C ILE A 299 -11.11 -19.40 7.35
N LEU A 300 -9.82 -19.75 7.21
CA LEU A 300 -8.96 -19.19 6.17
C LEU A 300 -9.58 -19.38 4.77
N GLN A 301 -10.00 -20.60 4.42
CA GLN A 301 -10.63 -20.93 3.15
C GLN A 301 -11.92 -20.12 2.91
N GLU A 302 -12.81 -20.07 3.89
CA GLU A 302 -14.08 -19.32 3.81
C GLU A 302 -13.84 -17.82 3.62
N ARG A 303 -12.84 -17.27 4.32
CA ARG A 303 -12.52 -15.85 4.23
C ARG A 303 -11.86 -15.49 2.91
N ILE A 304 -11.01 -16.35 2.35
CA ILE A 304 -10.43 -16.15 1.02
C ILE A 304 -11.53 -16.09 -0.05
N LEU A 305 -12.51 -16.99 0.00
CA LEU A 305 -13.62 -17.03 -0.95
C LEU A 305 -14.52 -15.79 -0.91
N THR A 306 -14.59 -15.10 0.23
CA THR A 306 -15.42 -13.91 0.43
C THR A 306 -14.63 -12.60 0.32
N PHE A 307 -13.32 -12.67 0.05
CA PHE A 307 -12.50 -11.49 -0.10
C PHE A 307 -12.79 -10.75 -1.41
N ASN A 308 -12.93 -9.43 -1.31
CA ASN A 308 -13.05 -8.54 -2.45
C ASN A 308 -11.87 -7.59 -2.50
N SER A 309 -11.13 -7.60 -3.60
CA SER A 309 -10.01 -6.69 -3.81
C SER A 309 -10.45 -5.23 -3.66
N PRO A 310 -9.64 -4.37 -2.99
CA PRO A 310 -9.90 -2.94 -2.95
C PRO A 310 -9.94 -2.32 -4.36
N ARG A 311 -10.60 -1.19 -4.51
CA ARG A 311 -10.55 -0.40 -5.76
C ARG A 311 -9.10 -0.08 -6.13
N GLY A 312 -8.81 -0.12 -7.43
CA GLY A 312 -7.47 0.13 -7.95
C GLY A 312 -6.45 -1.00 -7.74
N ARG A 313 -6.88 -2.20 -7.28
CA ARG A 313 -6.01 -3.35 -7.00
C ARG A 313 -6.51 -4.60 -7.72
N CYS A 314 -6.44 -4.59 -9.03
CA CYS A 314 -6.98 -5.66 -9.90
C CYS A 314 -8.45 -6.00 -9.59
N LYS A 315 -9.26 -4.99 -9.22
CA LYS A 315 -10.67 -5.20 -8.96
C LYS A 315 -11.41 -5.41 -10.26
N VAL A 316 -12.16 -6.50 -10.36
CA VAL A 316 -12.99 -6.78 -11.51
C VAL A 316 -14.35 -6.11 -11.33
N LEU A 317 -14.74 -5.32 -12.31
CA LEU A 317 -16.02 -4.62 -12.41
C LEU A 317 -16.68 -5.03 -13.72
N THR A 318 -18.00 -5.02 -13.77
CA THR A 318 -18.76 -5.27 -14.99
C THR A 318 -19.66 -4.08 -15.28
N TYR A 319 -19.52 -3.52 -16.48
CA TYR A 319 -20.39 -2.46 -17.00
C TYR A 319 -21.09 -2.98 -18.26
N ASN A 320 -22.38 -3.25 -18.15
CA ASN A 320 -23.13 -4.00 -19.17
C ASN A 320 -22.47 -5.36 -19.47
N SER A 321 -21.98 -5.56 -20.70
CA SER A 321 -21.23 -6.77 -21.10
C SER A 321 -19.71 -6.63 -21.05
N ILE A 322 -19.18 -5.45 -20.66
CA ILE A 322 -17.76 -5.16 -20.63
C ILE A 322 -17.17 -5.51 -19.27
N THR A 323 -16.08 -6.31 -19.27
CA THR A 323 -15.32 -6.61 -18.07
C THR A 323 -14.18 -5.59 -17.90
N VAL A 324 -14.18 -4.88 -16.77
CA VAL A 324 -13.14 -3.88 -16.43
C VAL A 324 -12.29 -4.39 -15.29
N ILE A 325 -10.97 -4.42 -15.49
CA ILE A 325 -9.97 -4.67 -14.44
C ILE A 325 -9.43 -3.32 -14.00
N ASP A 326 -9.86 -2.88 -12.82
CA ASP A 326 -9.38 -1.66 -12.18
C ASP A 326 -8.09 -1.95 -11.39
N ASP A 327 -6.93 -1.63 -11.97
CA ASP A 327 -5.62 -1.68 -11.33
C ASP A 327 -4.92 -0.30 -11.35
N THR A 328 -5.71 0.74 -11.06
CA THR A 328 -5.38 2.15 -11.24
C THR A 328 -4.60 2.78 -10.10
N TYR A 329 -4.36 2.06 -8.99
CA TYR A 329 -3.78 2.67 -7.80
C TYR A 329 -2.32 3.09 -7.99
N ASN A 330 -1.47 2.24 -8.56
CA ASN A 330 -0.07 2.53 -8.86
C ASN A 330 0.48 1.58 -9.94
N ALA A 331 1.63 1.94 -10.53
CA ALA A 331 2.27 1.15 -11.59
C ALA A 331 3.79 1.11 -11.42
N ASN A 332 4.36 -0.07 -11.63
CA ASN A 332 5.74 -0.35 -11.98
C ASN A 332 5.76 -1.50 -12.99
N LEU A 333 6.88 -1.76 -13.65
CA LEU A 333 6.95 -2.73 -14.74
C LEU A 333 6.43 -4.13 -14.34
N ASP A 334 6.89 -4.67 -13.20
CA ASP A 334 6.51 -6.01 -12.76
C ASP A 334 5.00 -6.10 -12.47
N SER A 335 4.44 -5.05 -11.86
CA SER A 335 2.99 -5.00 -11.60
C SER A 335 2.17 -4.81 -12.88
N CYS A 336 2.70 -4.10 -13.89
CA CYS A 336 2.06 -3.98 -15.20
C CYS A 336 2.07 -5.32 -15.94
N ILE A 337 3.20 -6.02 -15.95
CA ILE A 337 3.32 -7.37 -16.53
C ILE A 337 2.31 -8.32 -15.89
N ALA A 338 2.27 -8.37 -14.57
CA ALA A 338 1.33 -9.23 -13.84
C ALA A 338 -0.15 -8.90 -14.13
N ALA A 339 -0.48 -7.61 -14.29
CA ALA A 339 -1.84 -7.19 -14.62
C ALA A 339 -2.22 -7.53 -16.06
N ILE A 340 -1.29 -7.45 -17.01
CA ILE A 340 -1.47 -7.90 -18.40
C ILE A 340 -1.71 -9.41 -18.44
N ASP A 341 -0.88 -10.20 -17.72
CA ASP A 341 -1.05 -11.65 -17.63
C ASP A 341 -2.42 -12.01 -17.01
N TYR A 342 -2.87 -11.23 -16.02
CA TYR A 342 -4.20 -11.41 -15.44
C TYR A 342 -5.32 -11.11 -16.44
N LEU A 343 -5.23 -10.03 -17.23
CA LEU A 343 -6.23 -9.74 -18.28
C LEU A 343 -6.34 -10.91 -19.26
N ILE A 344 -5.21 -11.46 -19.71
CA ILE A 344 -5.19 -12.54 -20.70
C ILE A 344 -5.74 -13.85 -20.13
N ALA A 345 -5.66 -14.07 -18.82
CA ALA A 345 -6.21 -15.24 -18.16
C ALA A 345 -7.77 -15.29 -18.22
N PHE A 346 -8.44 -14.19 -18.56
CA PHE A 346 -9.90 -14.22 -18.76
C PHE A 346 -10.23 -14.90 -20.09
N SER A 347 -10.89 -16.05 -20.01
CA SER A 347 -11.44 -16.78 -21.14
C SER A 347 -12.72 -16.09 -21.68
N GLY A 348 -13.18 -16.51 -22.85
CA GLY A 348 -14.43 -16.05 -23.47
C GLY A 348 -14.23 -15.13 -24.66
N ALA A 349 -15.33 -14.81 -25.34
CA ALA A 349 -15.37 -13.90 -26.48
C ALA A 349 -15.01 -12.46 -26.05
N GLY A 350 -14.71 -11.61 -27.02
CA GLY A 350 -14.36 -10.21 -26.80
C GLY A 350 -12.84 -9.98 -26.80
N ARG A 351 -12.48 -8.71 -27.00
CA ARG A 351 -11.10 -8.27 -27.16
C ARG A 351 -10.43 -8.02 -25.81
N ASN A 352 -9.11 -8.18 -25.77
CA ASN A 352 -8.28 -7.77 -24.65
C ASN A 352 -7.73 -6.37 -24.91
N ILE A 353 -8.07 -5.40 -24.06
CA ILE A 353 -7.75 -3.99 -24.25
C ILE A 353 -6.91 -3.51 -23.06
N LEU A 354 -5.84 -2.78 -23.33
CA LEU A 354 -5.00 -2.13 -22.33
C LEU A 354 -5.19 -0.62 -22.37
N VAL A 355 -5.32 0.01 -21.20
CA VAL A 355 -5.28 1.45 -21.02
C VAL A 355 -4.19 1.76 -19.97
N LEU A 356 -3.05 2.25 -20.46
CA LEU A 356 -1.83 2.39 -19.69
C LEU A 356 -1.45 3.85 -19.51
N GLY A 357 -1.30 4.29 -18.26
CA GLY A 357 -0.71 5.57 -17.89
C GLY A 357 0.75 5.42 -17.48
N ASP A 358 1.45 6.55 -17.35
CA ASP A 358 2.87 6.58 -17.00
C ASP A 358 3.20 5.79 -15.74
N MET A 359 4.34 5.12 -15.75
CA MET A 359 5.04 4.66 -14.57
C MET A 359 5.98 5.77 -14.08
N LEU A 360 5.60 6.43 -12.99
CA LEU A 360 6.35 7.55 -12.41
C LEU A 360 7.45 7.08 -11.44
N GLU A 361 8.30 8.00 -10.98
CA GLU A 361 9.37 7.76 -10.00
C GLU A 361 10.45 6.77 -10.46
N LEU A 362 10.66 6.67 -11.76
CA LEU A 362 11.67 5.80 -12.37
C LEU A 362 13.02 6.50 -12.64
N GLY A 363 13.03 7.84 -12.60
CA GLY A 363 14.22 8.63 -12.92
C GLY A 363 14.82 8.26 -14.28
N GLY A 364 16.12 8.13 -14.38
CA GLY A 364 16.81 7.77 -15.63
C GLY A 364 16.47 6.39 -16.21
N ALA A 365 15.74 5.54 -15.47
CA ALA A 365 15.32 4.23 -15.96
C ALA A 365 13.97 4.29 -16.71
N SER A 366 13.29 5.44 -16.76
CA SER A 366 11.92 5.57 -17.26
C SER A 366 11.76 5.04 -18.69
N ILE A 367 12.51 5.56 -19.64
CA ILE A 367 12.43 5.17 -21.05
C ILE A 367 12.57 3.65 -21.19
N LYS A 368 13.63 3.08 -20.60
CA LYS A 368 13.90 1.63 -20.72
C LYS A 368 12.80 0.76 -20.10
N GLN A 369 12.19 1.21 -19.01
CA GLN A 369 11.08 0.48 -18.36
C GLN A 369 9.81 0.55 -19.22
N HIS A 370 9.52 1.70 -19.82
CA HIS A 370 8.37 1.88 -20.71
C HIS A 370 8.54 1.11 -22.03
N GLU A 371 9.76 1.08 -22.62
CA GLU A 371 10.07 0.24 -23.77
C GLU A 371 9.83 -1.25 -23.49
N LYS A 372 10.29 -1.74 -22.33
CA LYS A 372 10.04 -3.13 -21.91
C LYS A 372 8.55 -3.43 -21.76
N LEU A 373 7.77 -2.48 -21.25
CA LEU A 373 6.31 -2.62 -21.18
C LEU A 373 5.69 -2.72 -22.57
N GLY A 374 6.13 -1.91 -23.55
CA GLY A 374 5.67 -1.99 -24.93
C GLY A 374 5.99 -3.34 -25.59
N LEU A 375 7.21 -3.87 -25.38
CA LEU A 375 7.59 -5.21 -25.85
C LEU A 375 6.71 -6.30 -25.20
N LYS A 376 6.39 -6.19 -23.91
CA LYS A 376 5.45 -7.12 -23.23
C LYS A 376 4.06 -7.05 -23.84
N CYS A 377 3.55 -5.86 -24.16
CA CYS A 377 2.26 -5.72 -24.85
C CYS A 377 2.27 -6.44 -26.20
N SER A 378 3.34 -6.29 -27.00
CA SER A 378 3.47 -6.96 -28.30
C SER A 378 3.50 -8.50 -28.21
N GLN A 379 4.01 -9.03 -27.10
CA GLN A 379 4.11 -10.49 -26.86
C GLN A 379 2.83 -11.08 -26.28
N ALA A 380 1.95 -10.23 -25.78
CA ALA A 380 0.71 -10.62 -25.16
C ALA A 380 -0.42 -10.72 -26.21
N ASN A 381 -1.42 -11.56 -25.95
CA ASN A 381 -2.60 -11.65 -26.80
C ASN A 381 -3.55 -10.47 -26.52
N VAL A 382 -3.17 -9.29 -27.03
CA VAL A 382 -3.86 -8.00 -26.81
C VAL A 382 -4.30 -7.43 -28.16
N ASP A 383 -5.55 -6.97 -28.25
CA ASP A 383 -6.16 -6.49 -29.48
C ASP A 383 -6.05 -4.97 -29.64
N ALA A 384 -5.97 -4.22 -28.53
CA ALA A 384 -5.85 -2.78 -28.53
C ALA A 384 -5.06 -2.26 -27.33
N VAL A 385 -4.24 -1.24 -27.56
CA VAL A 385 -3.50 -0.51 -26.51
C VAL A 385 -3.75 0.98 -26.66
N PHE A 386 -4.18 1.58 -25.56
CA PHE A 386 -4.33 3.02 -25.39
C PHE A 386 -3.36 3.48 -24.30
N THR A 387 -2.51 4.44 -24.62
CA THR A 387 -1.55 4.98 -23.65
C THR A 387 -1.83 6.45 -23.38
N ILE A 388 -1.53 6.92 -22.17
CA ILE A 388 -1.69 8.32 -21.79
C ILE A 388 -0.53 8.78 -20.90
N GLY A 389 0.04 9.93 -21.24
CA GLY A 389 1.13 10.56 -20.48
C GLY A 389 2.38 10.76 -21.34
N ASN A 390 3.39 11.41 -20.78
CA ASN A 390 4.61 11.73 -21.53
C ASN A 390 5.53 10.50 -21.69
N GLU A 391 5.64 9.68 -20.65
CA GLU A 391 6.56 8.54 -20.58
C GLU A 391 6.04 7.34 -21.36
N THR A 392 4.73 7.13 -21.38
CA THR A 392 4.08 6.05 -22.13
C THR A 392 4.18 6.20 -23.64
N LEU A 393 4.67 7.33 -24.15
CA LEU A 393 5.04 7.47 -25.56
C LEU A 393 6.12 6.43 -25.95
N SER A 394 7.08 6.16 -25.05
CA SER A 394 8.10 5.12 -25.26
C SER A 394 7.48 3.72 -25.27
N THR A 395 6.43 3.48 -24.45
CA THR A 395 5.66 2.24 -24.50
C THR A 395 4.98 2.07 -25.85
N GLN A 396 4.22 3.07 -26.29
CA GLN A 396 3.48 3.07 -27.55
C GLN A 396 4.40 2.84 -28.76
N SER A 397 5.56 3.52 -28.78
CA SER A 397 6.54 3.41 -29.87
C SER A 397 7.22 2.03 -29.94
N SER A 398 7.25 1.29 -28.85
CA SER A 398 7.85 -0.06 -28.77
C SER A 398 6.86 -1.19 -29.03
N ILE A 399 5.58 -0.86 -29.26
CA ILE A 399 4.53 -1.85 -29.58
C ILE A 399 4.55 -2.18 -31.06
N ASN A 400 4.58 -3.47 -31.37
CA ASN A 400 4.52 -4.01 -32.73
C ASN A 400 3.38 -5.02 -32.85
N GLY A 401 2.72 -5.06 -34.01
CA GLY A 401 1.76 -6.10 -34.36
C GLY A 401 0.37 -5.96 -33.74
N ILE A 402 0.11 -4.91 -32.99
CA ILE A 402 -1.22 -4.63 -32.41
C ILE A 402 -1.98 -3.65 -33.33
N PRO A 403 -3.18 -4.02 -33.84
CA PRO A 403 -3.91 -3.22 -34.82
C PRO A 403 -4.32 -1.82 -34.33
N ILE A 404 -4.68 -1.70 -33.06
CA ILE A 404 -5.07 -0.44 -32.43
C ILE A 404 -4.04 -0.10 -31.37
N ASN A 405 -3.16 0.86 -31.68
CA ASN A 405 -2.10 1.33 -30.78
C ASN A 405 -2.09 2.86 -30.79
N LEU A 406 -2.80 3.48 -29.84
CA LEU A 406 -3.07 4.91 -29.81
C LEU A 406 -2.50 5.55 -28.54
N HIS A 407 -1.96 6.77 -28.70
CA HIS A 407 -1.39 7.55 -27.60
C HIS A 407 -2.11 8.88 -27.41
N TYR A 408 -2.25 9.31 -26.15
CA TYR A 408 -2.95 10.53 -25.76
C TYR A 408 -2.16 11.33 -24.71
N ASN A 409 -2.31 12.65 -24.76
CA ASN A 409 -1.83 13.56 -23.72
C ASN A 409 -3.00 14.19 -22.93
N ASN A 410 -4.23 14.01 -23.41
CA ASN A 410 -5.42 14.60 -22.80
C ASN A 410 -6.40 13.49 -22.36
N PRO A 411 -6.77 13.45 -21.05
CA PRO A 411 -7.71 12.46 -20.54
C PRO A 411 -9.08 12.46 -21.23
N ASN A 412 -9.60 13.63 -21.62
CA ASN A 412 -10.92 13.72 -22.27
C ASN A 412 -10.89 13.15 -23.70
N GLU A 413 -9.78 13.31 -24.42
CA GLU A 413 -9.60 12.71 -25.74
C GLU A 413 -9.52 11.19 -25.65
N LEU A 414 -8.77 10.66 -24.66
CA LEU A 414 -8.72 9.24 -24.38
C LEU A 414 -10.10 8.67 -24.05
N ILE A 415 -10.86 9.33 -23.15
CA ILE A 415 -12.22 8.92 -22.79
C ILE A 415 -13.12 8.87 -24.02
N LYS A 416 -13.10 9.92 -24.86
CA LYS A 416 -13.90 9.97 -26.10
C LYS A 416 -13.52 8.83 -27.06
N SER A 417 -12.23 8.58 -27.22
CA SER A 417 -11.72 7.50 -28.05
C SER A 417 -12.14 6.12 -27.53
N LEU A 418 -11.99 5.87 -26.25
CA LEU A 418 -12.42 4.61 -25.64
C LEU A 418 -13.92 4.37 -25.87
N LYS A 419 -14.80 5.37 -25.62
CA LYS A 419 -16.25 5.27 -25.89
C LYS A 419 -16.58 4.89 -27.33
N SER A 420 -15.77 5.32 -28.30
CA SER A 420 -15.98 5.01 -29.73
C SER A 420 -15.41 3.65 -30.16
N HIS A 421 -14.44 3.08 -29.41
CA HIS A 421 -13.78 1.82 -29.78
C HIS A 421 -14.31 0.61 -29.02
N LEU A 422 -14.89 0.81 -27.82
CA LEU A 422 -15.38 -0.30 -26.98
C LEU A 422 -16.56 -1.01 -27.65
N GLN A 423 -16.57 -2.33 -27.49
CA GLN A 423 -17.60 -3.24 -28.00
C GLN A 423 -18.09 -4.15 -26.89
N GLU A 424 -19.21 -4.82 -27.13
CA GLU A 424 -19.75 -5.82 -26.21
C GLU A 424 -18.72 -6.94 -25.94
N ASN A 425 -18.68 -7.40 -24.71
CA ASN A 425 -17.81 -8.46 -24.22
C ASN A 425 -16.32 -8.10 -24.18
N ASP A 426 -15.92 -6.85 -24.45
CA ASP A 426 -14.53 -6.44 -24.28
C ASP A 426 -14.06 -6.63 -22.83
N LYS A 427 -12.79 -6.97 -22.69
CA LYS A 427 -12.06 -7.07 -21.42
C LYS A 427 -11.00 -5.98 -21.41
N ILE A 428 -11.07 -5.06 -20.46
CA ILE A 428 -10.24 -3.87 -20.44
C ILE A 428 -9.52 -3.71 -19.09
N LEU A 429 -8.21 -3.55 -19.15
CA LEU A 429 -7.36 -3.26 -17.98
C LEU A 429 -6.98 -1.78 -17.97
N PHE A 430 -7.22 -1.11 -16.84
CA PHE A 430 -6.73 0.23 -16.58
C PHE A 430 -5.60 0.20 -15.55
N LYS A 431 -4.43 0.76 -15.90
CA LYS A 431 -3.28 0.81 -15.02
C LYS A 431 -2.40 2.04 -15.27
N GLY A 432 -1.86 2.62 -14.19
CA GLY A 432 -0.94 3.75 -14.22
C GLY A 432 -0.52 4.14 -12.81
N SER A 433 0.52 4.96 -12.68
CA SER A 433 0.96 5.48 -11.40
C SER A 433 -0.10 6.35 -10.75
N ARG A 434 -0.07 6.48 -9.41
CA ARG A 434 -1.07 7.22 -8.63
C ARG A 434 -1.29 8.67 -9.14
N GLY A 435 -0.21 9.32 -9.58
CA GLY A 435 -0.26 10.67 -10.15
C GLY A 435 -1.11 10.80 -11.41
N MET A 436 -1.28 9.71 -12.17
CA MET A 436 -2.06 9.68 -13.41
C MET A 436 -3.57 9.66 -13.17
N LYS A 437 -4.02 9.32 -11.96
CA LYS A 437 -5.46 9.31 -11.57
C LYS A 437 -6.33 8.52 -12.56
N MET A 438 -5.86 7.34 -12.96
CA MET A 438 -6.48 6.50 -13.99
C MET A 438 -7.93 6.08 -13.64
N GLU A 439 -8.31 6.07 -12.36
CA GLU A 439 -9.69 5.86 -11.91
C GLU A 439 -10.68 6.88 -12.50
N LYS A 440 -10.21 8.10 -12.81
CA LYS A 440 -11.05 9.12 -13.46
C LYS A 440 -11.34 8.79 -14.93
N ILE A 441 -10.46 8.04 -15.59
CA ILE A 441 -10.71 7.57 -16.96
C ILE A 441 -11.83 6.53 -16.92
N ILE A 442 -11.79 5.58 -15.96
CA ILE A 442 -12.87 4.60 -15.77
C ILE A 442 -14.22 5.30 -15.56
N SER A 443 -14.28 6.23 -14.59
CA SER A 443 -15.52 6.97 -14.32
C SER A 443 -15.99 7.78 -15.54
N GLY A 444 -15.08 8.40 -16.26
CA GLY A 444 -15.41 9.16 -17.48
C GLY A 444 -15.93 8.30 -18.63
N VAL A 445 -15.52 7.05 -18.73
CA VAL A 445 -15.98 6.10 -19.77
C VAL A 445 -17.32 5.47 -19.40
N PHE A 446 -17.50 5.02 -18.15
CA PHE A 446 -18.56 4.10 -17.74
C PHE A 446 -19.59 4.71 -16.78
N GLU A 447 -19.28 5.77 -16.05
CA GLU A 447 -20.12 6.33 -14.98
C GLU A 447 -20.66 7.75 -15.31
N ALA A 448 -20.37 8.26 -16.53
CA ALA A 448 -20.76 9.61 -16.98
C ALA A 448 -22.03 9.60 -17.84
#